data_da730810df23ac735a57ed5fa171458d
#
_entry.id   da730810df23ac735a57ed5fa171458d
#
_cell.length_a   1.000
_cell.length_b   1.000
_cell.length_c   1.000
_cell.angle_alpha   90.00
_cell.angle_beta   90.00
_cell.angle_gamma   90.00
#
_symmetry.space_group_name_H-M   'P 1'
#
loop_
_entity.id
_entity.type
_entity.pdbx_description
1 polymer ?
#
loop_
_entity_poly.entity_id
_entity_poly.type
_entity_poly.pdbx_seq_one_letter_code
_entity_poly.pdbx_strand_id
1 'polypeptide(L)'
;MIKKISSGIALTIRVLKNALLRPFRVIYSKINYMFSAGRVATAIPGAVKKLPKIAKRKPEKREDYFDWGSIYVAKSLVLLVAVLLVAIPLVYVFLLHPLFTSWWWVRDFRGNDAALSSYSGRVRIYYGEELDELRFEGRLKDGKYEEFGEEYWENGRNKYSGNYSEGQYSGSGILYLEDGTVLYRGEFADGKYNGSGELTENGRTFSGEFRNGVLQGSGTISQDGVVLFTGNFTDGIPEGAGKENYADGSLHYSGGFSGGVPHGEALEYYPDGTLKYNGRFTAGKYSGEGTLYDERGVKIYSGGFEMGEYSGTGTLYENGVRVYSGEFEKSLCSGSGTLYGSDGTVTAGTFKDGSVSGAAVRTYPNGMKYDGCFAGNIPEGTGTLTDAAGNTVYSGQFSGGDIAYGAIAGMEASAAAELFPGAVRTVQEDGFLLTVDCGIVLECSFAEGDVPAKVRAVYAVPVGGISVEIRSAEDIPAEGAYQVDSALPGIAEALGVSGSDVKCWAATENGAVRYWWTSPDGVLLMNSAAAGTDPESPADSAGGSDDEHGGDIERLFEEIGLDIRDFESLGFKGGDDEA
;
A
#
# COMPACT_ATOMS: atom_id res chain seq x y z
N MET A 1 -39.99 -16.77 33.83
CA MET A 1 -39.60 -17.94 34.58
C MET A 1 -39.40 -19.19 33.74
N ILE A 2 -40.21 -19.46 32.70
CA ILE A 2 -40.16 -20.68 31.86
C ILE A 2 -38.89 -20.77 30.99
N LYS A 3 -38.33 -19.63 30.49
CA LYS A 3 -37.08 -19.63 29.69
C LYS A 3 -35.81 -19.99 30.49
N LYS A 4 -35.78 -19.74 31.82
CA LYS A 4 -34.63 -20.13 32.68
C LYS A 4 -34.63 -21.60 33.04
N ILE A 5 -35.81 -22.24 33.07
CA ILE A 5 -35.94 -23.67 33.35
C ILE A 5 -35.55 -24.50 32.12
N SER A 6 -35.89 -24.05 30.89
CA SER A 6 -35.49 -24.74 29.66
C SER A 6 -33.99 -24.69 29.37
N SER A 7 -33.30 -23.60 29.74
CA SER A 7 -31.85 -23.51 29.60
C SER A 7 -31.08 -24.40 30.59
N GLY A 8 -31.60 -24.53 31.82
CA GLY A 8 -31.04 -25.44 32.83
C GLY A 8 -31.17 -26.91 32.44
N ILE A 9 -32.35 -27.29 31.92
CA ILE A 9 -32.58 -28.67 31.45
C ILE A 9 -31.73 -29.00 30.22
N ALA A 10 -31.59 -28.07 29.27
CA ALA A 10 -30.71 -28.23 28.09
C ALA A 10 -29.23 -28.39 28.48
N LEU A 11 -28.76 -27.61 29.49
CA LEU A 11 -27.40 -27.72 30.02
C LEU A 11 -27.19 -29.09 30.71
N THR A 12 -28.13 -29.53 31.54
CA THR A 12 -28.07 -30.81 32.24
C THR A 12 -28.09 -32.00 31.26
N ILE A 13 -28.93 -31.94 30.20
CA ILE A 13 -28.95 -32.96 29.13
C ILE A 13 -27.64 -32.96 28.34
N ARG A 14 -27.03 -31.78 28.09
CA ARG A 14 -25.73 -31.66 27.40
C ARG A 14 -24.59 -32.23 28.23
N VAL A 15 -24.58 -31.97 29.53
CA VAL A 15 -23.60 -32.51 30.49
C VAL A 15 -23.78 -34.05 30.61
N LEU A 16 -25.01 -34.51 30.75
CA LEU A 16 -25.31 -35.98 30.84
C LEU A 16 -24.96 -36.68 29.53
N LYS A 17 -25.27 -36.10 28.39
CA LYS A 17 -24.92 -36.63 27.06
C LYS A 17 -23.39 -36.69 26.85
N ASN A 18 -22.66 -35.65 27.29
CA ASN A 18 -21.21 -35.65 27.22
C ASN A 18 -20.58 -36.65 28.22
N ALA A 19 -21.10 -36.72 29.45
CA ALA A 19 -20.66 -37.71 30.44
C ALA A 19 -20.92 -39.15 29.99
N LEU A 20 -22.05 -39.42 29.35
CA LEU A 20 -22.40 -40.74 28.80
C LEU A 20 -21.66 -41.13 27.52
N LEU A 21 -21.37 -40.15 26.63
CA LEU A 21 -20.73 -40.41 25.33
C LEU A 21 -19.20 -40.31 25.36
N ARG A 22 -18.60 -39.62 26.33
CA ARG A 22 -17.13 -39.54 26.50
C ARG A 22 -16.45 -40.89 26.60
N PRO A 23 -16.93 -41.84 27.47
CA PRO A 23 -16.31 -43.15 27.57
C PRO A 23 -16.38 -43.93 26.26
N PHE A 24 -17.50 -43.82 25.53
CA PHE A 24 -17.65 -44.51 24.24
C PHE A 24 -16.70 -43.95 23.17
N ARG A 25 -16.41 -42.64 23.16
CA ARG A 25 -15.42 -42.06 22.23
C ARG A 25 -14.00 -42.51 22.56
N VAL A 26 -13.64 -42.54 23.84
CA VAL A 26 -12.32 -43.03 24.29
C VAL A 26 -12.17 -44.53 23.98
N ILE A 27 -13.21 -45.34 24.21
CA ILE A 27 -13.22 -46.76 23.85
C ILE A 27 -13.10 -46.94 22.34
N TYR A 28 -13.84 -46.15 21.55
CA TYR A 28 -13.78 -46.19 20.10
C TYR A 28 -12.42 -45.77 19.54
N SER A 29 -11.80 -44.72 20.12
CA SER A 29 -10.45 -44.28 19.70
C SER A 29 -9.38 -45.32 20.10
N LYS A 30 -9.45 -45.91 21.28
CA LYS A 30 -8.54 -47.00 21.71
C LYS A 30 -8.75 -48.29 20.90
N ILE A 31 -9.99 -48.64 20.58
CA ILE A 31 -10.32 -49.78 19.69
C ILE A 31 -9.75 -49.50 18.28
N ASN A 32 -9.95 -48.31 17.72
CA ASN A 32 -9.37 -47.96 16.42
C ASN A 32 -7.84 -47.93 16.45
N TYR A 33 -7.22 -47.42 17.52
CA TYR A 33 -5.77 -47.47 17.70
C TYR A 33 -5.23 -48.89 17.80
N MET A 34 -5.94 -49.79 18.49
CA MET A 34 -5.55 -51.21 18.58
C MET A 34 -5.74 -51.95 17.24
N PHE A 35 -6.76 -51.58 16.46
CA PHE A 35 -7.00 -52.19 15.14
C PHE A 35 -6.19 -51.56 14.00
N SER A 36 -5.76 -50.29 14.12
CA SER A 36 -4.91 -49.64 13.14
C SER A 36 -3.42 -49.99 13.27
N ALA A 37 -3.00 -50.39 14.48
CA ALA A 37 -1.65 -50.93 14.67
C ALA A 37 -1.67 -52.42 14.27
N GLY A 38 -1.14 -52.74 13.10
CA GLY A 38 -0.99 -54.12 12.58
C GLY A 38 -0.17 -55.09 13.45
N ARG A 39 -0.14 -54.91 14.76
CA ARG A 39 0.61 -55.67 15.76
C ARG A 39 -0.19 -56.82 16.40
N VAL A 40 -1.53 -56.80 16.33
CA VAL A 40 -2.36 -57.88 16.91
C VAL A 40 -2.52 -59.06 15.95
N ALA A 41 -2.28 -58.85 14.65
CA ALA A 41 -2.42 -59.91 13.64
C ALA A 41 -1.32 -60.97 13.65
N THR A 42 -0.22 -60.77 14.39
CA THR A 42 0.94 -61.69 14.38
C THR A 42 1.11 -62.51 15.65
N ALA A 43 0.37 -62.25 16.72
CA ALA A 43 0.60 -62.89 18.05
C ALA A 43 -0.38 -64.00 18.46
N ILE A 44 -1.42 -64.30 17.66
CA ILE A 44 -2.30 -65.44 17.93
C ILE A 44 -2.33 -66.40 16.73
N PRO A 45 -1.26 -67.20 16.54
CA PRO A 45 -1.24 -68.18 15.46
C PRO A 45 -2.11 -69.39 15.79
N GLY A 46 -3.02 -69.73 14.90
CA GLY A 46 -3.52 -71.09 14.74
C GLY A 46 -4.44 -71.69 15.80
N ALA A 47 -4.32 -71.31 17.09
CA ALA A 47 -5.09 -71.89 18.19
C ALA A 47 -6.59 -71.51 18.16
N VAL A 48 -6.84 -70.19 17.91
CA VAL A 48 -8.27 -69.71 17.87
C VAL A 48 -9.02 -70.21 16.65
N LYS A 49 -8.34 -70.46 15.53
CA LYS A 49 -9.02 -71.07 14.34
C LYS A 49 -9.46 -72.52 14.56
N LYS A 50 -8.88 -73.24 15.51
CA LYS A 50 -9.25 -74.66 15.80
C LYS A 50 -10.36 -74.80 16.87
N LEU A 51 -10.53 -73.85 17.76
CA LEU A 51 -11.54 -73.83 18.83
C LEU A 51 -12.98 -74.03 18.31
N PRO A 52 -13.47 -73.38 17.25
CA PRO A 52 -14.84 -73.61 16.76
C PRO A 52 -15.03 -74.99 16.19
N LYS A 53 -13.99 -75.67 15.69
CA LYS A 53 -14.08 -77.03 15.17
C LYS A 53 -14.14 -78.03 16.29
N ILE A 54 -13.43 -77.80 17.38
CA ILE A 54 -13.45 -78.67 18.57
C ILE A 54 -14.79 -78.59 19.33
N ALA A 55 -15.31 -77.37 19.49
CA ALA A 55 -16.57 -77.04 20.14
C ALA A 55 -17.80 -77.53 19.36
N LYS A 56 -17.74 -77.69 18.05
CA LYS A 56 -18.83 -78.18 17.18
C LYS A 56 -18.83 -79.70 16.99
N ARG A 57 -17.81 -80.41 17.48
CA ARG A 57 -17.77 -81.88 17.38
C ARG A 57 -18.72 -82.48 18.40
N LYS A 58 -19.83 -82.99 17.94
CA LYS A 58 -20.76 -83.75 18.81
C LYS A 58 -20.07 -85.01 19.28
N PRO A 59 -20.05 -85.25 20.59
CA PRO A 59 -19.50 -86.49 21.11
C PRO A 59 -20.45 -87.65 20.74
N GLU A 60 -19.97 -88.63 19.96
CA GLU A 60 -20.76 -89.68 19.42
C GLU A 60 -20.43 -91.09 20.06
N LYS A 61 -19.24 -91.17 20.66
CA LYS A 61 -18.78 -92.43 21.28
C LYS A 61 -18.64 -92.29 22.78
N ARG A 62 -18.81 -93.40 23.53
CA ARG A 62 -18.65 -93.41 25.00
C ARG A 62 -17.26 -92.91 25.44
N GLU A 63 -16.25 -93.10 24.62
CA GLU A 63 -14.87 -92.62 24.83
C GLU A 63 -14.73 -91.05 24.79
N ASP A 64 -15.73 -90.36 24.25
CA ASP A 64 -15.76 -88.93 24.17
C ASP A 64 -16.28 -88.24 25.46
N TYR A 65 -16.67 -89.06 26.48
CA TYR A 65 -17.18 -88.60 27.76
C TYR A 65 -16.27 -88.97 28.92
N PHE A 66 -16.26 -88.16 29.97
CA PHE A 66 -15.79 -88.57 31.28
C PHE A 66 -16.94 -89.23 32.05
N ASP A 67 -16.66 -90.38 32.65
CA ASP A 67 -17.60 -91.08 33.48
C ASP A 67 -17.43 -90.68 34.95
N TRP A 68 -18.39 -89.95 35.51
CA TRP A 68 -18.41 -89.52 36.93
C TRP A 68 -19.51 -90.27 37.69
N GLY A 69 -19.68 -91.57 37.42
CA GLY A 69 -20.61 -92.43 38.08
C GLY A 69 -22.03 -92.28 37.59
N SER A 70 -22.79 -91.32 38.02
CA SER A 70 -24.19 -91.11 37.60
C SER A 70 -24.35 -90.15 36.41
N ILE A 71 -23.26 -89.49 35.99
CA ILE A 71 -23.29 -88.43 34.94
C ILE A 71 -22.15 -88.65 33.94
N TYR A 72 -22.45 -88.61 32.63
CA TYR A 72 -21.49 -88.60 31.54
C TYR A 72 -21.30 -87.18 31.09
N VAL A 73 -20.07 -86.61 31.24
CA VAL A 73 -19.74 -85.27 30.83
C VAL A 73 -18.86 -85.30 29.58
N ALA A 74 -19.28 -84.67 28.51
CA ALA A 74 -18.52 -84.64 27.27
C ALA A 74 -17.11 -84.02 27.49
N LYS A 75 -16.06 -84.71 27.05
CA LYS A 75 -14.65 -84.17 27.13
C LYS A 75 -14.48 -82.84 26.44
N SER A 76 -15.20 -82.62 25.33
CA SER A 76 -15.23 -81.32 24.63
C SER A 76 -15.84 -80.20 25.47
N LEU A 77 -16.81 -80.45 26.30
CA LEU A 77 -17.45 -79.51 27.21
C LEU A 77 -16.48 -79.14 28.35
N VAL A 78 -15.80 -80.17 28.96
CA VAL A 78 -14.81 -79.96 30.01
C VAL A 78 -13.63 -79.07 29.47
N LEU A 79 -13.15 -79.39 28.24
CA LEU A 79 -12.10 -78.59 27.59
C LEU A 79 -12.56 -77.15 27.31
N LEU A 80 -13.80 -76.96 26.82
CA LEU A 80 -14.38 -75.66 26.60
C LEU A 80 -14.47 -74.85 27.91
N VAL A 81 -14.94 -75.43 28.98
CA VAL A 81 -15.02 -74.82 30.31
C VAL A 81 -13.62 -74.45 30.83
N ALA A 82 -12.65 -75.35 30.70
CA ALA A 82 -11.25 -75.07 31.09
C ALA A 82 -10.63 -73.90 30.29
N VAL A 83 -10.90 -73.89 28.98
CA VAL A 83 -10.42 -72.74 28.13
C VAL A 83 -11.12 -71.47 28.53
N LEU A 84 -12.42 -71.45 28.81
CA LEU A 84 -13.13 -70.24 29.27
C LEU A 84 -12.65 -69.79 30.65
N LEU A 85 -12.38 -70.70 31.58
CA LEU A 85 -11.83 -70.37 32.91
C LEU A 85 -10.47 -69.74 32.88
N VAL A 86 -9.68 -70.00 31.82
CA VAL A 86 -8.37 -69.30 31.59
C VAL A 86 -8.55 -68.07 30.75
N ALA A 87 -9.34 -68.11 29.71
CA ALA A 87 -9.51 -67.00 28.78
C ALA A 87 -10.24 -65.79 29.41
N ILE A 88 -11.29 -66.03 30.24
CA ILE A 88 -12.05 -64.96 30.89
C ILE A 88 -11.17 -64.13 31.83
N PRO A 89 -10.38 -64.72 32.75
CA PRO A 89 -9.45 -63.92 33.57
C PRO A 89 -8.38 -63.20 32.76
N LEU A 90 -7.84 -63.83 31.69
CA LEU A 90 -6.86 -63.17 30.83
C LEU A 90 -7.49 -61.98 30.08
N VAL A 91 -8.67 -62.13 29.54
CA VAL A 91 -9.41 -61.01 28.92
C VAL A 91 -9.72 -59.93 29.94
N TYR A 92 -10.12 -60.30 31.14
CA TYR A 92 -10.35 -59.37 32.23
C TYR A 92 -9.05 -58.61 32.61
N VAL A 93 -7.96 -59.31 32.87
CA VAL A 93 -6.70 -58.70 33.32
C VAL A 93 -6.02 -57.85 32.21
N PHE A 94 -5.99 -58.34 30.98
CA PHE A 94 -5.28 -57.65 29.91
C PHE A 94 -6.12 -56.68 29.11
N LEU A 95 -7.45 -56.85 29.03
CA LEU A 95 -8.32 -56.01 28.23
C LEU A 95 -9.29 -55.15 29.08
N LEU A 96 -9.97 -55.76 30.04
CA LEU A 96 -11.00 -55.08 30.81
C LEU A 96 -10.46 -54.36 32.04
N HIS A 97 -9.57 -54.99 32.79
CA HIS A 97 -8.99 -54.39 34.00
C HIS A 97 -8.22 -53.06 33.73
N PRO A 98 -7.37 -52.95 32.69
CA PRO A 98 -6.76 -51.66 32.36
C PRO A 98 -7.76 -50.60 31.91
N LEU A 99 -8.84 -51.04 31.21
CA LEU A 99 -9.93 -50.14 30.82
C LEU A 99 -10.73 -49.69 32.04
N PHE A 100 -11.07 -50.59 32.96
CA PHE A 100 -11.81 -50.25 34.17
C PHE A 100 -10.98 -49.46 35.15
N THR A 101 -9.73 -49.83 35.38
CA THR A 101 -8.85 -49.07 36.32
C THR A 101 -8.48 -47.68 35.80
N SER A 102 -8.29 -47.56 34.48
CA SER A 102 -8.04 -46.22 33.89
C SER A 102 -9.28 -45.34 33.85
N TRP A 103 -10.47 -45.90 33.94
CA TRP A 103 -11.73 -45.16 33.80
C TRP A 103 -12.43 -44.90 35.14
N TRP A 104 -12.32 -45.80 36.10
CA TRP A 104 -13.13 -45.74 37.34
C TRP A 104 -12.44 -45.10 38.55
N TRP A 105 -11.09 -45.00 38.58
CA TRP A 105 -10.36 -44.50 39.74
C TRP A 105 -9.67 -43.19 39.39
N VAL A 106 -10.40 -42.08 39.50
CA VAL A 106 -9.85 -40.73 39.57
C VAL A 106 -9.57 -40.42 41.02
N ARG A 107 -8.34 -40.01 41.34
CA ARG A 107 -7.95 -39.67 42.73
C ARG A 107 -7.88 -38.15 42.87
N ASP A 108 -8.52 -37.66 43.91
CA ASP A 108 -8.51 -36.24 44.26
C ASP A 108 -7.28 -35.90 45.08
N PHE A 109 -6.60 -34.82 44.73
CA PHE A 109 -5.42 -34.31 45.42
C PHE A 109 -5.54 -32.80 45.59
N ARG A 110 -4.89 -32.30 46.62
CA ARG A 110 -4.59 -30.86 46.77
C ARG A 110 -3.29 -30.53 46.05
N GLY A 111 -3.15 -29.29 45.53
CA GLY A 111 -1.96 -28.90 44.80
C GLY A 111 -0.64 -29.00 45.57
N ASN A 112 -0.70 -28.99 46.92
CA ASN A 112 0.44 -29.11 47.83
C ASN A 112 0.68 -30.54 48.36
N ASP A 113 -0.11 -31.54 47.91
CA ASP A 113 0.03 -32.92 48.36
C ASP A 113 1.39 -33.52 47.97
N ALA A 114 2.21 -33.91 48.93
CA ALA A 114 3.52 -34.49 48.67
C ALA A 114 3.46 -35.79 47.83
N ALA A 115 2.33 -36.51 47.93
CA ALA A 115 2.11 -37.74 47.15
C ALA A 115 2.00 -37.51 45.65
N LEU A 116 1.69 -36.28 45.19
CA LEU A 116 1.63 -35.93 43.78
C LEU A 116 2.96 -36.17 43.04
N SER A 117 4.09 -35.88 43.69
CA SER A 117 5.43 -35.91 43.09
C SER A 117 5.86 -37.29 42.52
N SER A 118 5.23 -38.34 42.97
CA SER A 118 5.52 -39.72 42.55
C SER A 118 4.29 -40.49 42.04
N TYR A 119 3.15 -39.82 41.97
CA TYR A 119 1.89 -40.49 41.60
C TYR A 119 1.83 -40.72 40.07
N SER A 120 1.36 -41.89 39.70
CA SER A 120 1.04 -42.24 38.32
C SER A 120 -0.39 -42.77 38.24
N GLY A 121 -1.26 -42.09 37.48
CA GLY A 121 -2.67 -42.44 37.33
C GLY A 121 -3.54 -41.22 36.99
N ARG A 122 -4.88 -41.42 36.96
CA ARG A 122 -5.83 -40.33 36.76
C ARG A 122 -6.06 -39.54 38.04
N VAL A 123 -6.08 -38.22 37.91
CA VAL A 123 -6.20 -37.30 39.08
C VAL A 123 -7.14 -36.14 38.75
N ARG A 124 -7.71 -35.58 39.81
CA ARG A 124 -8.15 -34.20 39.93
C ARG A 124 -7.28 -33.49 40.97
N ILE A 125 -6.76 -32.35 40.62
CA ILE A 125 -5.94 -31.53 41.48
C ILE A 125 -6.67 -30.22 41.73
N TYR A 126 -6.73 -29.78 42.97
CA TYR A 126 -7.44 -28.57 43.39
C TYR A 126 -6.47 -27.52 43.87
N TYR A 127 -6.82 -26.22 43.72
CA TYR A 127 -5.99 -25.10 44.17
C TYR A 127 -5.95 -25.02 45.70
N GLY A 128 -7.12 -25.05 46.32
CA GLY A 128 -7.28 -24.83 47.77
C GLY A 128 -7.19 -26.09 48.62
N GLU A 129 -7.42 -25.91 49.92
CA GLU A 129 -7.49 -27.01 50.91
C GLU A 129 -8.85 -27.70 50.90
N GLU A 130 -9.91 -27.03 50.41
CA GLU A 130 -11.30 -27.48 50.50
C GLU A 130 -11.76 -28.32 49.31
N LEU A 131 -10.92 -28.59 48.29
CA LEU A 131 -11.23 -29.36 47.10
C LEU A 131 -12.44 -28.79 46.28
N ASP A 132 -12.56 -27.48 46.24
CA ASP A 132 -13.68 -26.78 45.59
C ASP A 132 -13.28 -26.13 44.27
N GLU A 133 -12.04 -25.67 44.12
CA GLU A 133 -11.52 -25.04 42.92
C GLU A 133 -10.60 -25.98 42.14
N LEU A 134 -11.15 -26.58 41.06
CA LEU A 134 -10.42 -27.53 40.25
C LEU A 134 -9.32 -26.84 39.45
N ARG A 135 -8.08 -27.30 39.62
CA ARG A 135 -6.89 -26.83 38.90
C ARG A 135 -6.58 -27.69 37.66
N PHE A 136 -6.67 -29.03 37.82
CA PHE A 136 -6.31 -29.96 36.76
C PHE A 136 -7.14 -31.25 36.83
N GLU A 137 -7.60 -31.74 35.67
CA GLU A 137 -8.16 -33.08 35.54
C GLU A 137 -7.45 -33.80 34.38
N GLY A 138 -6.79 -34.91 34.67
CA GLY A 138 -6.04 -35.63 33.65
C GLY A 138 -5.29 -36.84 34.21
N ARG A 139 -4.15 -37.12 33.61
CA ARG A 139 -3.27 -38.20 34.01
C ARG A 139 -1.92 -37.67 34.47
N LEU A 140 -1.38 -38.26 35.53
CA LEU A 140 0.01 -38.11 35.91
C LEU A 140 0.81 -39.36 35.58
N LYS A 141 2.10 -39.15 35.31
CA LYS A 141 3.13 -40.18 35.29
C LYS A 141 4.34 -39.62 36.07
N ASP A 142 4.67 -40.33 37.13
CA ASP A 142 5.77 -39.91 38.02
C ASP A 142 5.67 -38.45 38.48
N GLY A 143 4.45 -38.01 38.82
CA GLY A 143 4.13 -36.68 39.29
C GLY A 143 4.00 -35.61 38.19
N LYS A 144 4.26 -35.91 36.95
CA LYS A 144 4.15 -34.99 35.80
C LYS A 144 2.86 -35.21 35.02
N TYR A 145 2.29 -34.13 34.50
CA TYR A 145 1.13 -34.22 33.59
C TYR A 145 1.52 -35.00 32.34
N GLU A 146 0.67 -35.91 31.93
CA GLU A 146 0.90 -36.84 30.83
C GLU A 146 -0.39 -37.14 30.09
N GLU A 147 -0.34 -37.40 28.78
CA GLU A 147 -1.50 -37.65 27.92
C GLU A 147 -2.47 -36.45 27.92
N PHE A 148 -3.76 -36.70 27.68
CA PHE A 148 -4.78 -35.65 27.62
C PHE A 148 -5.18 -35.19 29.03
N GLY A 149 -5.25 -33.86 29.24
CA GLY A 149 -5.73 -33.26 30.47
C GLY A 149 -6.38 -31.90 30.24
N GLU A 150 -7.09 -31.45 31.25
CA GLU A 150 -7.72 -30.12 31.30
C GLU A 150 -7.18 -29.37 32.50
N GLU A 151 -6.64 -28.19 32.28
CA GLU A 151 -6.17 -27.26 33.32
C GLU A 151 -7.14 -26.07 33.40
N TYR A 152 -7.36 -25.58 34.60
CA TYR A 152 -8.35 -24.53 34.88
C TYR A 152 -7.67 -23.38 35.61
N TRP A 153 -8.18 -22.18 35.39
CA TRP A 153 -7.91 -21.00 36.18
C TRP A 153 -8.62 -21.06 37.55
N GLU A 154 -8.20 -20.29 38.53
CA GLU A 154 -8.86 -20.23 39.85
C GLU A 154 -10.35 -19.84 39.76
N ASN A 155 -10.72 -19.05 38.73
CA ASN A 155 -12.12 -18.69 38.47
C ASN A 155 -12.97 -19.85 37.86
N GLY A 156 -12.42 -21.05 37.75
CA GLY A 156 -13.06 -22.25 37.23
C GLY A 156 -13.18 -22.33 35.70
N ARG A 157 -12.64 -21.35 34.97
CA ARG A 157 -12.59 -21.41 33.49
C ARG A 157 -11.43 -22.26 33.02
N ASN A 158 -11.58 -22.85 31.83
CA ASN A 158 -10.51 -23.60 31.21
C ASN A 158 -9.30 -22.69 30.97
N LYS A 159 -8.10 -23.16 31.34
CA LYS A 159 -6.81 -22.58 31.01
C LYS A 159 -6.17 -23.30 29.83
N TYR A 160 -6.19 -24.64 29.87
CA TYR A 160 -5.67 -25.47 28.80
C TYR A 160 -6.50 -26.75 28.66
N SER A 161 -6.72 -27.19 27.42
CA SER A 161 -7.36 -28.47 27.12
C SER A 161 -6.58 -29.16 26.00
N GLY A 162 -5.80 -30.18 26.31
CA GLY A 162 -4.93 -30.81 25.33
C GLY A 162 -4.02 -31.87 25.92
N ASN A 163 -3.02 -32.25 25.13
CA ASN A 163 -2.07 -33.29 25.51
C ASN A 163 -0.89 -32.68 26.29
N TYR A 164 -0.33 -33.50 27.17
CA TYR A 164 0.86 -33.24 27.98
C TYR A 164 1.90 -34.32 27.74
N SER A 165 3.16 -33.96 27.85
CA SER A 165 4.30 -34.86 27.94
C SER A 165 5.32 -34.30 28.91
N GLU A 166 5.76 -35.13 29.90
CA GLU A 166 6.72 -34.75 30.93
C GLU A 166 6.33 -33.47 31.72
N GLY A 167 5.02 -33.18 31.83
CA GLY A 167 4.48 -32.02 32.53
C GLY A 167 4.32 -30.76 31.71
N GLN A 168 4.66 -30.80 30.42
CA GLN A 168 4.55 -29.67 29.50
C GLN A 168 3.45 -29.90 28.45
N TYR A 169 2.88 -28.82 27.93
CA TYR A 169 1.95 -28.90 26.80
C TYR A 169 2.64 -29.56 25.59
N SER A 170 1.96 -30.51 24.95
CA SER A 170 2.51 -31.32 23.87
C SER A 170 1.41 -31.78 22.91
N GLY A 171 1.72 -31.92 21.62
CA GLY A 171 0.70 -32.29 20.62
C GLY A 171 -0.44 -31.28 20.56
N SER A 172 -1.62 -31.72 20.15
CA SER A 172 -2.77 -30.81 19.94
C SER A 172 -3.38 -30.34 21.24
N GLY A 173 -3.68 -29.02 21.35
CA GLY A 173 -4.32 -28.42 22.50
C GLY A 173 -4.94 -27.06 22.22
N ILE A 174 -5.66 -26.56 23.21
CA ILE A 174 -6.26 -25.22 23.22
C ILE A 174 -5.88 -24.53 24.51
N LEU A 175 -5.27 -23.37 24.40
CA LEU A 175 -4.92 -22.49 25.52
C LEU A 175 -5.91 -21.32 25.56
N TYR A 176 -6.36 -20.98 26.77
CA TYR A 176 -7.34 -19.93 27.00
C TYR A 176 -6.79 -18.87 27.94
N LEU A 177 -7.19 -17.63 27.74
CA LEU A 177 -7.04 -16.56 28.70
C LEU A 177 -7.99 -16.73 29.89
N GLU A 178 -7.75 -16.00 30.96
CA GLU A 178 -8.54 -16.06 32.20
C GLU A 178 -10.01 -15.61 31.99
N ASP A 179 -10.26 -14.77 31.00
CA ASP A 179 -11.61 -14.36 30.59
C ASP A 179 -12.38 -15.45 29.83
N GLY A 180 -11.69 -16.54 29.43
CA GLY A 180 -12.22 -17.67 28.70
C GLY A 180 -12.11 -17.55 27.18
N THR A 181 -11.49 -16.49 26.66
CA THR A 181 -11.18 -16.37 25.24
C THR A 181 -10.07 -17.35 24.84
N VAL A 182 -10.10 -17.85 23.61
CA VAL A 182 -9.05 -18.72 23.09
C VAL A 182 -7.84 -17.87 22.75
N LEU A 183 -6.71 -18.12 23.41
CA LEU A 183 -5.42 -17.52 23.10
C LEU A 183 -4.72 -18.27 21.96
N TYR A 184 -4.61 -19.60 22.09
CA TYR A 184 -3.98 -20.44 21.06
C TYR A 184 -4.72 -21.75 20.88
N ARG A 185 -4.83 -22.17 19.65
CA ARG A 185 -5.36 -23.47 19.24
C ARG A 185 -4.43 -24.09 18.22
N GLY A 186 -3.79 -25.21 18.55
CA GLY A 186 -2.84 -25.83 17.63
C GLY A 186 -1.98 -26.89 18.30
N GLU A 187 -0.82 -27.09 17.74
CA GLU A 187 0.15 -28.05 18.23
C GLU A 187 1.15 -27.39 19.19
N PHE A 188 1.61 -28.17 20.15
CA PHE A 188 2.60 -27.78 21.16
C PHE A 188 3.77 -28.76 21.15
N ALA A 189 4.96 -28.27 21.41
CA ALA A 189 6.13 -29.04 21.77
C ALA A 189 6.89 -28.32 22.90
N ASP A 190 7.23 -29.08 23.96
CA ASP A 190 7.95 -28.57 25.12
C ASP A 190 7.33 -27.31 25.73
N GLY A 191 5.99 -27.26 25.79
CA GLY A 191 5.22 -26.15 26.35
C GLY A 191 5.07 -24.93 25.44
N LYS A 192 5.67 -24.93 24.25
CA LYS A 192 5.63 -23.82 23.28
C LYS A 192 4.72 -24.17 22.09
N TYR A 193 4.16 -23.14 21.45
CA TYR A 193 3.46 -23.31 20.18
C TYR A 193 4.42 -23.90 19.14
N ASN A 194 4.00 -24.96 18.44
CA ASN A 194 4.81 -25.65 17.46
C ASN A 194 3.92 -26.41 16.47
N GLY A 195 4.27 -26.44 15.18
CA GLY A 195 3.41 -27.00 14.15
C GLY A 195 2.25 -26.07 13.79
N SER A 196 1.21 -26.64 13.20
CA SER A 196 0.04 -25.86 12.73
C SER A 196 -0.79 -25.33 13.90
N GLY A 197 -1.14 -24.03 13.86
CA GLY A 197 -1.94 -23.40 14.92
C GLY A 197 -2.53 -22.05 14.56
N GLU A 198 -3.36 -21.57 15.48
CA GLU A 198 -3.98 -20.25 15.48
C GLU A 198 -3.74 -19.58 16.83
N LEU A 199 -3.07 -18.43 16.82
CA LEU A 199 -2.82 -17.56 17.97
C LEU A 199 -3.71 -16.31 17.83
N THR A 200 -4.52 -16.02 18.84
CA THR A 200 -5.32 -14.79 18.89
C THR A 200 -4.78 -13.88 19.98
N GLU A 201 -4.24 -12.76 19.57
CA GLU A 201 -3.64 -11.77 20.45
C GLU A 201 -3.98 -10.36 19.97
N ASN A 202 -4.33 -9.46 20.91
CA ASN A 202 -4.67 -8.05 20.63
C ASN A 202 -5.74 -7.87 19.53
N GLY A 203 -6.73 -8.79 19.47
CA GLY A 203 -7.80 -8.76 18.47
C GLY A 203 -7.40 -9.27 17.08
N ARG A 204 -6.16 -9.72 16.91
CA ARG A 204 -5.65 -10.33 15.68
C ARG A 204 -5.49 -11.83 15.84
N THR A 205 -5.72 -12.56 14.75
CA THR A 205 -5.49 -14.01 14.67
C THR A 205 -4.36 -14.29 13.69
N PHE A 206 -3.33 -14.94 14.19
CA PHE A 206 -2.17 -15.42 13.44
C PHE A 206 -2.36 -16.91 13.18
N SER A 207 -2.43 -17.32 11.92
CA SER A 207 -2.66 -18.72 11.55
C SER A 207 -1.52 -19.20 10.64
N GLY A 208 -0.98 -20.38 10.93
CA GLY A 208 0.10 -20.98 10.14
C GLY A 208 0.94 -21.96 10.93
N GLU A 209 2.20 -22.11 10.51
CA GLU A 209 3.17 -22.99 11.16
C GLU A 209 3.95 -22.22 12.25
N PHE A 210 3.94 -22.74 13.46
CA PHE A 210 4.69 -22.18 14.58
C PHE A 210 5.94 -23.01 14.87
N ARG A 211 7.00 -22.34 15.29
CA ARG A 211 8.23 -22.97 15.81
C ARG A 211 8.70 -22.22 17.04
N ASN A 212 8.85 -22.95 18.16
CA ASN A 212 9.29 -22.38 19.43
C ASN A 212 8.47 -21.16 19.92
N GLY A 213 7.18 -21.11 19.61
CA GLY A 213 6.29 -20.05 20.05
C GLY A 213 6.03 -18.95 19.02
N VAL A 214 6.79 -18.88 17.91
CA VAL A 214 6.67 -17.84 16.89
C VAL A 214 6.23 -18.42 15.55
N LEU A 215 5.50 -17.61 14.76
CA LEU A 215 5.05 -17.98 13.42
C LEU A 215 6.25 -18.09 12.46
N GLN A 216 6.30 -19.16 11.69
CA GLN A 216 7.37 -19.47 10.73
C GLN A 216 6.78 -19.97 9.41
N GLY A 217 7.46 -19.67 8.29
CA GLY A 217 6.99 -20.13 6.98
C GLY A 217 5.67 -19.49 6.58
N SER A 218 4.81 -20.21 5.88
CA SER A 218 3.55 -19.65 5.37
C SER A 218 2.53 -19.44 6.47
N GLY A 219 1.91 -18.26 6.49
CA GLY A 219 0.87 -17.92 7.46
C GLY A 219 -0.02 -16.78 7.02
N THR A 220 -1.00 -16.47 7.85
CA THR A 220 -1.95 -15.37 7.67
C THR A 220 -2.11 -14.59 8.96
N ILE A 221 -2.35 -13.29 8.83
CA ILE A 221 -2.83 -12.41 9.90
C ILE A 221 -4.23 -11.96 9.53
N SER A 222 -5.18 -12.11 10.44
CA SER A 222 -6.55 -11.63 10.25
C SER A 222 -7.03 -10.85 11.47
N GLN A 223 -7.96 -9.95 11.26
CA GLN A 223 -8.64 -9.20 12.31
C GLN A 223 -10.13 -9.16 12.00
N ASP A 224 -10.97 -9.44 13.02
CA ASP A 224 -12.43 -9.48 12.89
C ASP A 224 -12.94 -10.35 11.72
N GLY A 225 -12.16 -11.40 11.37
CA GLY A 225 -12.45 -12.31 10.27
C GLY A 225 -11.98 -11.83 8.88
N VAL A 226 -11.42 -10.63 8.78
CA VAL A 226 -10.80 -10.10 7.56
C VAL A 226 -9.32 -10.48 7.54
N VAL A 227 -8.84 -11.04 6.44
CA VAL A 227 -7.42 -11.34 6.25
C VAL A 227 -6.69 -10.04 5.90
N LEU A 228 -5.75 -9.62 6.75
CA LEU A 228 -4.92 -8.43 6.54
C LEU A 228 -3.60 -8.76 5.85
N PHE A 229 -3.05 -9.94 6.11
CA PHE A 229 -1.78 -10.35 5.51
C PHE A 229 -1.77 -11.85 5.22
N THR A 230 -1.18 -12.24 4.10
CA THR A 230 -0.87 -13.63 3.76
C THR A 230 0.51 -13.69 3.13
N GLY A 231 1.40 -14.50 3.66
CA GLY A 231 2.76 -14.60 3.14
C GLY A 231 3.66 -15.50 3.98
N ASN A 232 4.95 -15.29 3.84
CA ASN A 232 5.95 -16.02 4.61
C ASN A 232 6.41 -15.20 5.82
N PHE A 233 6.76 -15.91 6.89
CA PHE A 233 7.23 -15.36 8.15
C PHE A 233 8.57 -15.98 8.53
N THR A 234 9.43 -15.16 9.11
CA THR A 234 10.66 -15.58 9.79
C THR A 234 10.66 -14.93 11.16
N ASP A 235 10.69 -15.76 12.21
CA ASP A 235 10.64 -15.32 13.61
C ASP A 235 9.44 -14.39 13.94
N GLY A 236 8.28 -14.70 13.32
CA GLY A 236 7.05 -13.94 13.51
C GLY A 236 6.93 -12.69 12.64
N ILE A 237 7.95 -12.35 11.85
CA ILE A 237 8.01 -11.15 11.01
C ILE A 237 7.78 -11.54 9.54
N PRO A 238 6.97 -10.79 8.75
CA PRO A 238 6.85 -10.99 7.31
C PRO A 238 8.19 -10.94 6.60
N GLU A 239 8.52 -12.01 5.84
CA GLU A 239 9.77 -12.13 5.10
C GLU A 239 9.55 -12.87 3.77
N GLY A 240 10.10 -12.37 2.65
CA GLY A 240 9.88 -12.96 1.34
C GLY A 240 8.56 -12.55 0.71
N ALA A 241 7.93 -13.42 -0.07
CA ALA A 241 6.70 -13.09 -0.78
C ALA A 241 5.47 -13.03 0.14
N GLY A 242 4.64 -11.99 -0.06
CA GLY A 242 3.40 -11.82 0.69
C GLY A 242 2.39 -10.92 -0.01
N LYS A 243 1.21 -10.87 0.57
CA LYS A 243 0.11 -9.97 0.20
C LYS A 243 -0.43 -9.32 1.45
N GLU A 244 -0.60 -8.03 1.38
CA GLU A 244 -1.25 -7.22 2.42
C GLU A 244 -2.58 -6.71 1.89
N ASN A 245 -3.58 -6.66 2.75
CA ASN A 245 -4.89 -6.15 2.42
C ASN A 245 -5.24 -4.98 3.34
N TYR A 246 -6.10 -4.10 2.84
CA TYR A 246 -6.76 -3.08 3.63
C TYR A 246 -7.71 -3.71 4.68
N ALA A 247 -8.20 -2.90 5.60
CA ALA A 247 -9.12 -3.34 6.66
C ALA A 247 -10.48 -3.85 6.14
N ASP A 248 -10.86 -3.49 4.92
CA ASP A 248 -12.06 -4.01 4.23
C ASP A 248 -11.81 -5.34 3.51
N GLY A 249 -10.56 -5.81 3.46
CA GLY A 249 -10.12 -7.03 2.79
C GLY A 249 -9.75 -6.87 1.32
N SER A 250 -9.83 -5.66 0.75
CA SER A 250 -9.31 -5.37 -0.59
C SER A 250 -7.79 -5.44 -0.61
N LEU A 251 -7.20 -5.83 -1.75
CA LEU A 251 -5.75 -5.99 -1.87
C LEU A 251 -5.07 -4.61 -1.86
N HIS A 252 -4.13 -4.41 -0.92
CA HIS A 252 -3.29 -3.22 -0.83
C HIS A 252 -1.94 -3.43 -1.52
N TYR A 253 -1.23 -4.51 -1.18
CA TYR A 253 0.12 -4.76 -1.65
C TYR A 253 0.33 -6.23 -2.01
N SER A 254 1.13 -6.49 -3.06
CA SER A 254 1.53 -7.83 -3.47
C SER A 254 2.97 -7.84 -3.94
N GLY A 255 3.88 -8.39 -3.15
CA GLY A 255 5.30 -8.36 -3.46
C GLY A 255 6.17 -9.00 -2.41
N GLY A 256 7.42 -8.57 -2.34
CA GLY A 256 8.39 -8.99 -1.35
C GLY A 256 8.28 -8.20 -0.05
N PHE A 257 8.68 -8.82 1.06
CA PHE A 257 8.84 -8.22 2.37
C PHE A 257 10.22 -8.53 2.92
N SER A 258 10.78 -7.61 3.66
CA SER A 258 12.00 -7.85 4.44
C SER A 258 11.94 -7.08 5.75
N GLY A 259 12.10 -7.79 6.87
CA GLY A 259 11.95 -7.20 8.21
C GLY A 259 10.56 -6.63 8.47
N GLY A 260 9.50 -7.19 7.85
CA GLY A 260 8.11 -6.77 8.04
C GLY A 260 7.66 -5.63 7.13
N VAL A 261 8.55 -5.05 6.30
CA VAL A 261 8.21 -3.94 5.42
C VAL A 261 8.32 -4.31 3.94
N PRO A 262 7.58 -3.65 3.02
CA PRO A 262 7.69 -3.84 1.58
C PRO A 262 9.13 -3.78 1.06
N HIS A 263 9.52 -4.77 0.25
CA HIS A 263 10.87 -4.87 -0.32
C HIS A 263 10.89 -5.62 -1.64
N GLY A 264 11.75 -5.20 -2.60
CA GLY A 264 11.86 -5.85 -3.91
C GLY A 264 10.77 -5.40 -4.89
N GLU A 265 10.60 -6.16 -5.96
CA GLU A 265 9.58 -5.88 -6.98
C GLU A 265 8.18 -6.18 -6.45
N ALA A 266 7.23 -5.25 -6.66
CA ALA A 266 5.88 -5.35 -6.13
C ALA A 266 4.84 -4.53 -6.88
N LEU A 267 3.59 -4.79 -6.55
CA LEU A 267 2.41 -4.05 -6.97
C LEU A 267 1.69 -3.52 -5.73
N GLU A 268 1.36 -2.26 -5.75
CA GLU A 268 0.53 -1.60 -4.74
C GLU A 268 -0.77 -1.12 -5.38
N TYR A 269 -1.86 -1.15 -4.64
CA TYR A 269 -3.19 -0.85 -5.12
C TYR A 269 -3.91 0.14 -4.23
N TYR A 270 -4.82 0.92 -4.78
CA TYR A 270 -5.80 1.69 -4.05
C TYR A 270 -6.91 0.79 -3.47
N PRO A 271 -7.72 1.28 -2.50
CA PRO A 271 -8.79 0.48 -1.88
C PRO A 271 -9.85 -0.03 -2.86
N ASP A 272 -10.06 0.64 -3.99
CA ASP A 272 -10.97 0.21 -5.05
C ASP A 272 -10.39 -0.89 -5.96
N GLY A 273 -9.13 -1.28 -5.74
CA GLY A 273 -8.39 -2.26 -6.52
C GLY A 273 -7.68 -1.69 -7.75
N THR A 274 -7.73 -0.38 -7.98
CA THR A 274 -6.95 0.29 -9.01
C THR A 274 -5.45 0.21 -8.68
N LEU A 275 -4.62 -0.08 -9.69
CA LEU A 275 -3.16 -0.14 -9.51
C LEU A 275 -2.62 1.26 -9.19
N LYS A 276 -1.92 1.39 -8.06
CA LYS A 276 -1.26 2.60 -7.59
C LYS A 276 0.21 2.66 -8.02
N TYR A 277 0.95 1.59 -7.78
CA TYR A 277 2.37 1.53 -8.11
C TYR A 277 2.77 0.16 -8.61
N ASN A 278 3.66 0.14 -9.59
CA ASN A 278 4.32 -1.05 -10.11
C ASN A 278 5.81 -0.78 -10.22
N GLY A 279 6.59 -1.39 -9.35
CA GLY A 279 8.03 -1.17 -9.30
C GLY A 279 8.67 -1.74 -8.05
N ARG A 280 9.85 -1.23 -7.73
CA ARG A 280 10.66 -1.72 -6.64
C ARG A 280 10.44 -0.94 -5.35
N PHE A 281 10.49 -1.66 -4.23
CA PHE A 281 10.51 -1.11 -2.87
C PHE A 281 11.83 -1.40 -2.18
N THR A 282 12.26 -0.47 -1.34
CA THR A 282 13.38 -0.65 -0.41
C THR A 282 12.97 -0.03 0.94
N ALA A 283 12.94 -0.86 1.98
CA ALA A 283 12.54 -0.45 3.33
C ALA A 283 11.19 0.30 3.36
N GLY A 284 10.18 -0.23 2.64
CA GLY A 284 8.82 0.32 2.59
C GLY A 284 8.63 1.52 1.66
N LYS A 285 9.69 1.99 0.97
CA LYS A 285 9.62 3.16 0.08
C LYS A 285 9.87 2.77 -1.39
N TYR A 286 9.28 3.51 -2.32
CA TYR A 286 9.54 3.35 -3.75
C TYR A 286 11.04 3.56 -4.03
N SER A 287 11.61 2.72 -4.89
CA SER A 287 13.04 2.69 -5.18
C SER A 287 13.30 2.08 -6.56
N GLY A 288 14.39 2.49 -7.23
CA GLY A 288 14.69 1.99 -8.57
C GLY A 288 13.64 2.37 -9.60
N GLU A 289 13.49 1.56 -10.63
CA GLU A 289 12.51 1.81 -11.70
C GLU A 289 11.09 1.46 -11.25
N GLY A 290 10.12 2.34 -11.58
CA GLY A 290 8.72 2.12 -11.27
C GLY A 290 7.75 2.98 -12.08
N THR A 291 6.46 2.70 -11.93
CA THR A 291 5.38 3.48 -12.52
C THR A 291 4.31 3.73 -11.48
N LEU A 292 3.98 5.00 -11.28
CA LEU A 292 2.96 5.49 -10.37
C LEU A 292 1.70 5.89 -11.15
N TYR A 293 0.52 5.59 -10.58
CA TYR A 293 -0.78 5.89 -11.16
C TYR A 293 -1.66 6.61 -10.14
N ASP A 294 -2.63 7.40 -10.60
CA ASP A 294 -3.66 7.98 -9.76
C ASP A 294 -4.80 6.98 -9.48
N GLU A 295 -5.78 7.37 -8.64
CA GLU A 295 -6.95 6.56 -8.28
C GLU A 295 -7.84 6.18 -9.47
N ARG A 296 -7.72 6.88 -10.60
CA ARG A 296 -8.42 6.56 -11.86
C ARG A 296 -7.63 5.59 -12.74
N GLY A 297 -6.45 5.16 -12.29
CA GLY A 297 -5.52 4.33 -13.06
C GLY A 297 -4.78 5.08 -14.16
N VAL A 298 -4.78 6.42 -14.11
CA VAL A 298 -4.04 7.27 -15.06
C VAL A 298 -2.61 7.39 -14.56
N LYS A 299 -1.64 7.24 -15.49
CA LYS A 299 -0.22 7.32 -15.16
C LYS A 299 0.15 8.74 -14.72
N ILE A 300 0.83 8.85 -13.58
CA ILE A 300 1.41 10.09 -13.02
C ILE A 300 2.89 10.18 -13.36
N TYR A 301 3.64 9.10 -13.12
CA TYR A 301 5.09 9.07 -13.32
C TYR A 301 5.57 7.70 -13.77
N SER A 302 6.63 7.66 -14.57
CA SER A 302 7.33 6.44 -14.92
C SER A 302 8.82 6.72 -15.03
N GLY A 303 9.62 6.08 -14.18
CA GLY A 303 11.06 6.30 -14.12
C GLY A 303 11.68 5.87 -12.80
N GLY A 304 12.82 6.46 -12.47
CA GLY A 304 13.57 6.15 -11.27
C GLY A 304 12.96 6.75 -10.00
N PHE A 305 13.09 6.03 -8.89
CA PHE A 305 12.70 6.45 -7.55
C PHE A 305 13.87 6.25 -6.58
N GLU A 306 14.01 7.14 -5.62
CA GLU A 306 14.93 7.03 -4.50
C GLU A 306 14.24 7.53 -3.22
N MET A 307 14.10 6.65 -2.23
CA MET A 307 13.46 6.94 -0.93
C MET A 307 12.01 7.46 -1.05
N GLY A 308 11.29 7.06 -2.11
CA GLY A 308 9.91 7.49 -2.38
C GLY A 308 9.80 8.69 -3.30
N GLU A 309 10.89 9.37 -3.61
CA GLU A 309 10.94 10.56 -4.46
C GLU A 309 11.35 10.18 -5.90
N TYR A 310 10.92 10.98 -6.90
CA TYR A 310 11.40 10.81 -8.27
C TYR A 310 12.89 11.15 -8.33
N SER A 311 13.67 10.27 -8.95
CA SER A 311 15.13 10.38 -9.04
C SER A 311 15.66 9.76 -10.34
N GLY A 312 16.76 10.29 -10.87
CA GLY A 312 17.29 9.82 -12.14
C GLY A 312 16.39 10.16 -13.32
N THR A 313 16.35 9.32 -14.33
CA THR A 313 15.56 9.60 -15.54
C THR A 313 14.12 9.13 -15.40
N GLY A 314 13.17 9.94 -15.90
CA GLY A 314 11.76 9.61 -15.85
C GLY A 314 10.90 10.47 -16.75
N THR A 315 9.60 10.17 -16.73
CA THR A 315 8.57 10.90 -17.45
C THR A 315 7.42 11.20 -16.52
N LEU A 316 7.08 12.48 -16.40
CA LEU A 316 5.96 12.98 -15.62
C LEU A 316 4.74 13.18 -16.53
N TYR A 317 3.57 12.84 -16.02
CA TYR A 317 2.30 12.98 -16.71
C TYR A 317 1.32 13.78 -15.84
N GLU A 318 0.54 14.61 -16.50
CA GLU A 318 -0.61 15.29 -15.92
C GLU A 318 -1.86 14.86 -16.68
N ASN A 319 -2.85 14.32 -15.96
CA ASN A 319 -4.06 13.74 -16.58
C ASN A 319 -3.76 12.76 -17.73
N GLY A 320 -2.65 12.00 -17.62
CA GLY A 320 -2.21 11.03 -18.62
C GLY A 320 -1.48 11.63 -19.82
N VAL A 321 -1.36 12.95 -19.89
CA VAL A 321 -0.59 13.67 -20.91
C VAL A 321 0.83 13.89 -20.39
N ARG A 322 1.83 13.57 -21.21
CA ARG A 322 3.23 13.80 -20.85
C ARG A 322 3.52 15.30 -20.74
N VAL A 323 4.01 15.73 -19.57
CA VAL A 323 4.38 17.14 -19.33
C VAL A 323 5.89 17.34 -19.21
N TYR A 324 6.64 16.32 -18.76
CA TYR A 324 8.09 16.39 -18.71
C TYR A 324 8.71 15.02 -18.96
N SER A 325 9.88 15.00 -19.59
CA SER A 325 10.73 13.82 -19.74
C SER A 325 12.19 14.22 -19.61
N GLY A 326 12.87 13.67 -18.61
CA GLY A 326 14.26 14.05 -18.33
C GLY A 326 14.73 13.52 -17.00
N GLU A 327 15.71 14.22 -16.42
CA GLU A 327 16.29 13.90 -15.13
C GLU A 327 15.48 14.52 -13.98
N PHE A 328 15.46 13.84 -12.85
CA PHE A 328 14.81 14.26 -11.60
C PHE A 328 15.79 14.16 -10.43
N GLU A 329 15.69 15.09 -9.52
CA GLU A 329 16.35 15.08 -8.22
C GLU A 329 15.34 15.51 -7.15
N LYS A 330 15.04 14.63 -6.17
CA LYS A 330 14.07 14.89 -5.10
C LYS A 330 12.71 15.36 -5.63
N SER A 331 12.18 14.62 -6.61
CA SER A 331 10.91 14.88 -7.30
C SER A 331 10.86 16.16 -8.14
N LEU A 332 11.94 16.95 -8.22
CA LEU A 332 12.02 18.14 -9.05
C LEU A 332 12.72 17.83 -10.37
N CYS A 333 12.22 18.43 -11.47
CA CYS A 333 12.93 18.39 -12.76
C CYS A 333 14.34 18.97 -12.60
N SER A 334 15.34 18.20 -13.02
CA SER A 334 16.76 18.52 -12.86
C SER A 334 17.54 18.07 -14.10
N GLY A 335 18.79 18.55 -14.27
CA GLY A 335 19.63 18.10 -15.36
C GLY A 335 19.01 18.28 -16.75
N SER A 336 19.29 17.36 -17.65
CA SER A 336 18.80 17.42 -19.03
C SER A 336 17.35 16.93 -19.14
N GLY A 337 16.49 17.70 -19.82
CA GLY A 337 15.09 17.31 -19.96
C GLY A 337 14.35 18.05 -21.06
N THR A 338 13.09 17.65 -21.25
CA THR A 338 12.15 18.22 -22.20
C THR A 338 10.81 18.46 -21.51
N LEU A 339 10.37 19.70 -21.48
CA LEU A 339 9.07 20.14 -21.00
C LEU A 339 8.09 20.23 -22.18
N TYR A 340 6.88 19.72 -21.99
CA TYR A 340 5.80 19.72 -22.97
C TYR A 340 4.67 20.63 -22.46
N GLY A 341 4.50 21.80 -23.05
CA GLY A 341 3.46 22.75 -22.68
C GLY A 341 2.07 22.28 -23.13
N SER A 342 1.05 22.65 -22.38
CA SER A 342 -0.35 22.41 -22.72
C SER A 342 -0.79 23.15 -24.00
N ASP A 343 -0.08 24.21 -24.36
CA ASP A 343 -0.22 24.96 -25.60
C ASP A 343 0.45 24.29 -26.82
N GLY A 344 1.07 23.12 -26.62
CA GLY A 344 1.80 22.37 -27.64
C GLY A 344 3.25 22.81 -27.83
N THR A 345 3.77 23.71 -27.01
CA THR A 345 5.21 24.05 -27.00
C THR A 345 6.04 22.89 -26.47
N VAL A 346 7.27 22.78 -26.96
CA VAL A 346 8.26 21.79 -26.48
C VAL A 346 9.56 22.51 -26.15
N THR A 347 9.97 22.49 -24.89
CA THR A 347 11.20 23.13 -24.42
C THR A 347 12.21 22.10 -23.99
N ALA A 348 13.35 22.02 -24.67
CA ALA A 348 14.45 21.12 -24.35
C ALA A 348 15.65 21.91 -23.83
N GLY A 349 16.19 21.52 -22.69
CA GLY A 349 17.29 22.24 -22.05
C GLY A 349 17.74 21.62 -20.75
N THR A 350 18.43 22.44 -19.95
CA THR A 350 18.84 22.06 -18.59
C THR A 350 17.82 22.60 -17.58
N PHE A 351 17.46 21.77 -16.64
CA PHE A 351 16.52 22.09 -15.56
C PHE A 351 17.24 22.17 -14.22
N LYS A 352 16.77 23.04 -13.38
CA LYS A 352 17.21 23.18 -12.00
C LYS A 352 16.02 23.59 -11.14
N ASP A 353 15.85 22.89 -10.00
CA ASP A 353 14.78 23.17 -9.04
C ASP A 353 13.38 23.26 -9.71
N GLY A 354 13.08 22.33 -10.63
CA GLY A 354 11.80 22.22 -11.33
C GLY A 354 11.64 23.10 -12.57
N SER A 355 12.58 24.01 -12.85
CA SER A 355 12.45 25.00 -13.93
C SER A 355 13.62 24.96 -14.91
N VAL A 356 13.37 25.43 -16.14
CA VAL A 356 14.45 25.64 -17.13
C VAL A 356 15.48 26.64 -16.61
N SER A 357 16.73 26.28 -16.66
CA SER A 357 17.86 27.11 -16.17
C SER A 357 18.88 27.37 -17.27
N GLY A 358 19.06 28.63 -17.62
CA GLY A 358 20.02 29.04 -18.64
C GLY A 358 19.55 28.84 -20.07
N ALA A 359 20.44 28.38 -20.96
CA ALA A 359 20.13 28.23 -22.38
C ALA A 359 19.27 26.99 -22.63
N ALA A 360 18.23 27.15 -23.44
CA ALA A 360 17.34 26.06 -23.88
C ALA A 360 16.71 26.37 -25.25
N VAL A 361 16.17 25.36 -25.87
CA VAL A 361 15.46 25.46 -27.14
C VAL A 361 13.97 25.18 -26.94
N ARG A 362 13.13 26.18 -27.27
CA ARG A 362 11.67 26.03 -27.33
C ARG A 362 11.21 25.89 -28.77
N THR A 363 10.47 24.87 -29.08
CA THR A 363 9.78 24.70 -30.35
C THR A 363 8.28 25.00 -30.15
N TYR A 364 7.76 25.90 -30.96
CA TYR A 364 6.35 26.29 -30.96
C TYR A 364 5.52 25.38 -31.90
N PRO A 365 4.19 25.30 -31.74
CA PRO A 365 3.33 24.46 -32.59
C PRO A 365 3.38 24.81 -34.09
N ASN A 366 3.64 26.07 -34.41
CA ASN A 366 3.79 26.57 -35.81
C ASN A 366 5.16 26.22 -36.44
N GLY A 367 6.02 25.50 -35.70
CA GLY A 367 7.36 25.10 -36.12
C GLY A 367 8.45 26.11 -35.93
N MET A 368 8.16 27.32 -35.42
CA MET A 368 9.16 28.28 -35.02
C MET A 368 9.98 27.74 -33.82
N LYS A 369 11.22 28.22 -33.68
CA LYS A 369 12.09 27.83 -32.58
C LYS A 369 12.73 29.04 -31.95
N TYR A 370 12.68 29.09 -30.64
CA TYR A 370 13.49 29.97 -29.82
C TYR A 370 14.69 29.21 -29.28
N ASP A 371 15.89 29.75 -29.48
CA ASP A 371 17.14 29.23 -28.91
C ASP A 371 17.78 30.36 -28.11
N GLY A 372 17.79 30.27 -26.80
CA GLY A 372 18.24 31.36 -25.95
C GLY A 372 18.15 31.09 -24.46
N CYS A 373 18.24 32.15 -23.69
CA CYS A 373 18.17 32.12 -22.24
C CYS A 373 16.74 32.05 -21.74
N PHE A 374 16.57 31.40 -20.58
CA PHE A 374 15.31 31.30 -19.85
C PHE A 374 15.48 31.73 -18.41
N ALA A 375 14.48 32.40 -17.89
CA ALA A 375 14.30 32.63 -16.46
C ALA A 375 13.06 31.85 -16.03
N GLY A 376 13.24 30.81 -15.21
CA GLY A 376 12.18 29.82 -15.00
C GLY A 376 11.80 29.15 -16.32
N ASN A 377 10.49 28.98 -16.56
CA ASN A 377 10.03 28.36 -17.81
C ASN A 377 9.72 29.37 -18.93
N ILE A 378 10.23 30.61 -18.84
CA ILE A 378 9.92 31.72 -19.72
C ILE A 378 11.19 32.14 -20.45
N PRO A 379 11.17 32.33 -21.82
CA PRO A 379 12.25 33.00 -22.55
C PRO A 379 12.57 34.38 -21.97
N GLU A 380 13.82 34.60 -21.58
CA GLU A 380 14.27 35.85 -20.95
C GLU A 380 15.72 36.10 -21.29
N GLY A 381 16.09 37.37 -21.59
CA GLY A 381 17.45 37.73 -21.97
C GLY A 381 17.73 37.50 -23.46
N THR A 382 18.96 37.17 -23.82
CA THR A 382 19.37 37.02 -25.22
C THR A 382 18.93 35.70 -25.82
N GLY A 383 18.41 35.76 -27.05
CA GLY A 383 18.02 34.57 -27.81
C GLY A 383 17.85 34.84 -29.30
N THR A 384 17.63 33.74 -30.04
CA THR A 384 17.40 33.76 -31.47
C THR A 384 16.08 33.01 -31.79
N LEU A 385 15.20 33.67 -32.53
CA LEU A 385 13.97 33.11 -33.04
C LEU A 385 14.16 32.72 -34.51
N THR A 386 13.85 31.50 -34.87
CA THR A 386 13.89 31.02 -36.27
C THR A 386 12.50 30.59 -36.72
N ASP A 387 12.23 30.67 -38.03
CA ASP A 387 11.03 30.12 -38.65
C ASP A 387 11.10 28.58 -38.75
N ALA A 388 10.04 27.99 -39.27
CA ALA A 388 9.98 26.54 -39.47
C ALA A 388 10.99 26.00 -40.49
N ALA A 389 11.50 26.85 -41.40
CA ALA A 389 12.52 26.51 -42.39
C ALA A 389 13.96 26.66 -41.79
N GLY A 390 14.11 27.27 -40.63
CA GLY A 390 15.37 27.50 -39.94
C GLY A 390 16.01 28.84 -40.25
N ASN A 391 15.30 29.77 -40.91
CA ASN A 391 15.80 31.11 -41.15
C ASN A 391 15.66 31.96 -39.90
N THR A 392 16.64 32.80 -39.58
CA THR A 392 16.58 33.70 -38.43
C THR A 392 15.55 34.80 -38.70
N VAL A 393 14.57 34.89 -37.82
CA VAL A 393 13.53 35.92 -37.79
C VAL A 393 13.96 37.08 -36.91
N TYR A 394 14.50 36.77 -35.72
CA TYR A 394 14.96 37.76 -34.78
C TYR A 394 16.14 37.20 -33.95
N SER A 395 17.11 38.10 -33.65
CA SER A 395 18.19 37.74 -32.74
C SER A 395 18.47 38.96 -31.83
N GLY A 396 18.07 38.87 -30.58
CA GLY A 396 18.16 39.99 -29.66
C GLY A 396 17.65 39.65 -28.26
N GLN A 397 17.07 40.64 -27.59
CA GLN A 397 16.56 40.54 -26.24
C GLN A 397 15.12 40.00 -26.23
N PHE A 398 14.83 39.11 -25.30
CA PHE A 398 13.52 38.61 -24.95
C PHE A 398 13.17 39.00 -23.52
N SER A 399 11.91 39.25 -23.26
CA SER A 399 11.38 39.52 -21.94
C SER A 399 9.96 39.01 -21.84
N GLY A 400 9.60 38.39 -20.70
CA GLY A 400 8.27 37.86 -20.46
C GLY A 400 7.81 36.78 -21.47
N GLY A 401 8.75 36.11 -22.13
CA GLY A 401 8.45 35.04 -23.07
C GLY A 401 8.38 35.47 -24.53
N ASP A 402 8.48 36.74 -24.86
CA ASP A 402 8.41 37.29 -26.21
C ASP A 402 9.60 38.21 -26.51
N ILE A 403 9.69 38.69 -27.75
CA ILE A 403 10.64 39.70 -28.15
C ILE A 403 10.44 40.97 -27.28
N ALA A 404 11.51 41.51 -26.73
CA ALA A 404 11.48 42.75 -25.95
C ALA A 404 11.21 43.98 -26.86
N TYR A 405 10.00 44.08 -27.40
CA TYR A 405 9.60 45.09 -28.39
C TYR A 405 9.86 46.54 -27.89
N GLY A 406 9.71 46.75 -26.57
CA GLY A 406 9.97 48.02 -25.97
C GLY A 406 11.39 48.52 -26.12
N ALA A 407 12.37 47.63 -26.17
CA ALA A 407 13.77 47.95 -26.42
C ALA A 407 14.04 48.31 -27.89
N ILE A 408 13.14 47.98 -28.82
CA ILE A 408 13.28 48.23 -30.26
C ILE A 408 12.68 49.59 -30.63
N ALA A 409 11.59 49.99 -29.97
CA ALA A 409 10.98 51.30 -30.18
C ALA A 409 11.96 52.41 -29.80
N GLY A 410 12.19 53.38 -30.70
CA GLY A 410 13.15 54.45 -30.53
C GLY A 410 14.62 54.11 -30.93
N MET A 411 14.90 52.82 -31.24
CA MET A 411 16.20 52.35 -31.70
C MET A 411 16.56 52.96 -33.08
N GLU A 412 17.84 53.05 -33.40
CA GLU A 412 18.25 53.34 -34.77
C GLU A 412 17.79 52.24 -35.74
N ALA A 413 17.20 52.63 -36.85
CA ALA A 413 16.64 51.70 -37.83
C ALA A 413 17.69 50.72 -38.42
N SER A 414 18.95 51.14 -38.50
CA SER A 414 20.07 50.28 -38.91
C SER A 414 20.33 49.16 -37.87
N ALA A 415 20.35 49.53 -36.59
CA ALA A 415 20.54 48.57 -35.53
C ALA A 415 19.34 47.62 -35.39
N ALA A 416 18.11 48.13 -35.53
CA ALA A 416 16.92 47.31 -35.55
C ALA A 416 16.92 46.30 -36.74
N ALA A 417 17.38 46.73 -37.92
CA ALA A 417 17.49 45.83 -39.08
C ALA A 417 18.49 44.67 -38.87
N GLU A 418 19.54 44.87 -38.03
CA GLU A 418 20.47 43.79 -37.68
C GLU A 418 19.83 42.73 -36.76
N LEU A 419 18.84 43.13 -35.93
CA LEU A 419 18.09 42.20 -35.08
C LEU A 419 17.11 41.33 -35.88
N PHE A 420 16.69 41.83 -37.10
CA PHE A 420 15.75 41.14 -37.99
C PHE A 420 16.40 40.87 -39.34
N PRO A 421 17.28 39.88 -39.49
CA PRO A 421 18.05 39.66 -40.71
C PRO A 421 17.20 39.40 -41.98
N GLY A 422 15.98 38.94 -41.78
CA GLY A 422 15.02 38.64 -42.86
C GLY A 422 14.07 39.79 -43.22
N ALA A 423 14.20 40.96 -42.55
CA ALA A 423 13.26 42.06 -42.74
C ALA A 423 13.33 42.66 -44.16
N VAL A 424 12.17 42.84 -44.76
CA VAL A 424 12.02 43.47 -46.10
C VAL A 424 11.68 44.96 -45.93
N ARG A 425 12.50 45.81 -46.54
CA ARG A 425 12.30 47.27 -46.47
C ARG A 425 11.35 47.75 -47.57
N THR A 426 10.27 48.42 -47.14
CA THR A 426 9.32 49.10 -48.04
C THR A 426 9.26 50.57 -47.78
N VAL A 427 9.55 51.42 -48.76
CA VAL A 427 9.59 52.89 -48.60
C VAL A 427 8.16 53.44 -48.64
N GLN A 428 7.84 54.40 -47.76
CA GLN A 428 6.60 55.17 -47.67
C GLN A 428 6.87 56.67 -47.80
N GLU A 429 5.83 57.53 -47.74
CA GLU A 429 5.97 58.97 -47.91
C GLU A 429 6.80 59.60 -46.77
N ASP A 430 6.56 59.17 -45.54
CA ASP A 430 7.16 59.76 -44.32
C ASP A 430 8.23 58.88 -43.67
N GLY A 431 8.67 57.80 -44.33
CA GLY A 431 9.63 56.87 -43.74
C GLY A 431 9.73 55.56 -44.57
N PHE A 432 9.97 54.46 -43.83
CA PHE A 432 9.97 53.13 -44.43
C PHE A 432 9.52 52.08 -43.40
N LEU A 433 9.00 50.99 -43.88
CA LEU A 433 8.67 49.82 -43.09
C LEU A 433 9.76 48.76 -43.22
N LEU A 434 10.10 48.11 -42.09
CA LEU A 434 10.81 46.83 -42.10
C LEU A 434 9.78 45.75 -41.74
N THR A 435 9.44 44.91 -42.68
CA THR A 435 8.44 43.84 -42.51
C THR A 435 9.16 42.49 -42.36
N VAL A 436 8.81 41.75 -41.35
CA VAL A 436 9.34 40.43 -41.04
C VAL A 436 8.24 39.39 -41.30
N ASP A 437 8.58 38.22 -41.85
CA ASP A 437 7.62 37.16 -42.26
C ASP A 437 6.72 36.67 -41.12
N CYS A 438 7.09 36.85 -39.85
CA CYS A 438 6.27 36.47 -38.69
C CYS A 438 5.18 37.49 -38.31
N GLY A 439 4.94 38.53 -39.14
CA GLY A 439 3.91 39.55 -38.86
C GLY A 439 4.39 40.76 -38.06
N ILE A 440 5.69 40.86 -37.78
CA ILE A 440 6.29 42.02 -37.15
C ILE A 440 6.57 43.09 -38.22
N VAL A 441 6.14 44.31 -37.95
CA VAL A 441 6.42 45.47 -38.82
C VAL A 441 7.00 46.59 -38.00
N LEU A 442 8.20 47.08 -38.37
CA LEU A 442 8.82 48.26 -37.78
C LEU A 442 8.56 49.45 -38.67
N GLU A 443 7.88 50.48 -38.18
CA GLU A 443 7.75 51.77 -38.83
C GLU A 443 8.95 52.62 -38.50
N CYS A 444 9.70 53.04 -39.49
CA CYS A 444 10.95 53.81 -39.32
C CYS A 444 10.84 55.20 -39.94
N SER A 445 11.41 56.20 -39.29
CA SER A 445 11.61 57.54 -39.88
C SER A 445 12.69 57.52 -40.94
N PHE A 446 12.74 58.55 -41.79
CA PHE A 446 13.92 58.83 -42.58
C PHE A 446 14.99 59.48 -41.69
N ALA A 447 16.25 59.41 -42.09
CA ALA A 447 17.29 60.18 -41.53
C ALA A 447 17.15 61.64 -41.96
N GLU A 448 17.27 62.60 -41.01
CA GLU A 448 17.19 64.04 -41.25
C GLU A 448 18.52 64.72 -40.82
N GLY A 449 19.33 65.19 -41.78
CA GLY A 449 20.61 65.73 -41.50
C GLY A 449 21.52 64.74 -40.80
N ASP A 450 22.01 65.10 -39.58
CA ASP A 450 22.84 64.23 -38.75
C ASP A 450 22.01 63.27 -37.82
N VAL A 451 20.67 63.36 -37.86
CA VAL A 451 19.78 62.48 -37.07
C VAL A 451 19.56 61.18 -37.81
N PRO A 452 19.96 60.01 -37.25
CA PRO A 452 19.78 58.77 -37.87
C PRO A 452 18.28 58.37 -37.94
N ALA A 453 17.90 57.54 -38.93
CA ALA A 453 16.59 56.93 -39.01
C ALA A 453 16.32 56.12 -37.75
N LYS A 454 15.14 56.29 -37.14
CA LYS A 454 14.73 55.59 -35.92
C LYS A 454 13.46 54.79 -36.13
N VAL A 455 13.28 53.72 -35.35
CA VAL A 455 12.03 52.98 -35.25
C VAL A 455 11.02 53.85 -34.48
N ARG A 456 9.92 54.24 -35.13
CA ARG A 456 8.83 55.03 -34.56
C ARG A 456 7.84 54.15 -33.82
N ALA A 457 7.50 53.01 -34.45
CA ALA A 457 6.54 52.05 -33.93
C ALA A 457 6.90 50.61 -34.29
N VAL A 458 6.53 49.68 -33.46
CA VAL A 458 6.60 48.25 -33.72
C VAL A 458 5.18 47.68 -33.68
N TYR A 459 4.75 47.08 -34.79
CA TYR A 459 3.50 46.36 -34.85
C TYR A 459 3.82 44.88 -34.75
N ALA A 460 3.24 44.22 -33.78
CA ALA A 460 3.46 42.80 -33.54
C ALA A 460 2.14 42.10 -33.13
N VAL A 461 2.13 40.81 -33.21
CA VAL A 461 1.08 39.98 -32.63
C VAL A 461 1.68 39.24 -31.44
N PRO A 462 1.63 39.84 -30.24
CA PRO A 462 2.17 39.21 -29.04
C PRO A 462 1.38 37.96 -28.66
N VAL A 463 1.91 37.16 -27.74
CA VAL A 463 1.30 35.97 -27.17
C VAL A 463 -0.16 36.26 -26.72
N GLY A 464 -1.14 35.60 -27.31
CA GLY A 464 -2.59 35.83 -27.07
C GLY A 464 -3.38 36.33 -28.26
N GLY A 465 -2.75 36.58 -29.44
CA GLY A 465 -3.45 36.87 -30.69
C GLY A 465 -4.01 38.30 -30.83
N ILE A 466 -3.60 39.23 -29.97
CA ILE A 466 -3.99 40.65 -30.02
C ILE A 466 -2.90 41.42 -30.75
N SER A 467 -3.24 42.07 -31.85
CA SER A 467 -2.32 42.96 -32.55
C SER A 467 -2.04 44.21 -31.68
N VAL A 468 -0.79 44.48 -31.44
CA VAL A 468 -0.36 45.65 -30.63
C VAL A 468 0.59 46.52 -31.44
N GLU A 469 0.52 47.84 -31.21
CA GLU A 469 1.42 48.83 -31.74
C GLU A 469 2.28 49.37 -30.59
N ILE A 470 3.58 49.26 -30.67
CA ILE A 470 4.53 49.67 -29.64
C ILE A 470 5.27 50.93 -30.15
N ARG A 471 5.19 52.05 -29.39
CA ARG A 471 5.84 53.30 -29.72
C ARG A 471 6.77 53.77 -28.58
N SER A 472 7.65 54.74 -28.86
CA SER A 472 8.38 55.40 -27.81
C SER A 472 7.45 56.34 -27.00
N ALA A 473 7.73 56.59 -25.74
CA ALA A 473 6.88 57.36 -24.81
C ALA A 473 6.67 58.83 -25.17
N GLU A 474 7.37 59.35 -26.16
CA GLU A 474 7.19 60.72 -26.64
C GLU A 474 5.85 60.94 -27.37
N ASP A 475 5.15 59.85 -27.74
CA ASP A 475 3.92 59.87 -28.53
C ASP A 475 2.65 59.65 -27.72
N ILE A 476 2.64 59.88 -26.41
CA ILE A 476 1.43 59.77 -25.58
C ILE A 476 0.42 60.84 -26.00
N PRO A 477 -0.81 60.54 -26.42
CA PRO A 477 -1.81 61.54 -26.78
C PRO A 477 -2.13 62.40 -25.57
N ALA A 478 -1.82 63.73 -25.67
CA ALA A 478 -2.01 64.65 -24.55
C ALA A 478 -3.46 65.10 -24.32
N GLU A 479 -4.37 64.86 -25.25
CA GLU A 479 -5.77 65.27 -25.14
C GLU A 479 -6.75 64.10 -25.12
N GLY A 480 -7.56 64.00 -24.04
CA GLY A 480 -8.73 63.10 -23.95
C GLY A 480 -8.47 61.69 -23.45
N ALA A 481 -7.21 61.37 -23.10
CA ALA A 481 -6.93 60.05 -22.48
C ALA A 481 -7.16 60.09 -20.95
N TYR A 482 -7.81 59.06 -20.43
CA TYR A 482 -8.05 58.87 -19.01
C TYR A 482 -7.47 57.53 -18.54
N GLN A 483 -6.95 57.52 -17.32
CA GLN A 483 -6.38 56.29 -16.75
C GLN A 483 -7.50 55.29 -16.38
N VAL A 484 -7.34 54.03 -16.73
CA VAL A 484 -8.26 52.96 -16.44
C VAL A 484 -7.56 51.84 -15.66
N ASP A 485 -8.30 51.18 -14.78
CA ASP A 485 -7.82 50.08 -13.93
C ASP A 485 -7.91 48.70 -14.62
N SER A 486 -7.76 48.63 -15.94
CA SER A 486 -7.82 47.35 -16.63
C SER A 486 -6.43 46.88 -17.06
N ALA A 487 -5.94 45.82 -16.41
CA ALA A 487 -4.79 45.06 -16.86
C ALA A 487 -5.26 43.97 -17.81
N LEU A 488 -4.95 44.06 -19.12
CA LEU A 488 -5.04 42.89 -19.98
C LEU A 488 -3.89 41.91 -19.60
N PRO A 489 -4.17 40.61 -19.45
CA PRO A 489 -3.10 39.64 -19.18
C PRO A 489 -2.01 39.69 -20.25
N GLY A 490 -0.75 39.66 -19.82
CA GLY A 490 0.41 39.65 -20.70
C GLY A 490 0.96 41.03 -21.12
N ILE A 491 0.28 42.14 -20.78
CA ILE A 491 0.77 43.48 -21.15
C ILE A 491 2.05 43.86 -20.41
N ALA A 492 2.15 43.58 -19.12
CA ALA A 492 3.36 43.86 -18.35
C ALA A 492 4.57 43.07 -18.88
N GLU A 493 4.32 41.82 -19.28
CA GLU A 493 5.32 40.96 -19.93
C GLU A 493 5.74 41.50 -21.29
N ALA A 494 4.79 41.89 -22.13
CA ALA A 494 5.09 42.49 -23.45
C ALA A 494 5.90 43.81 -23.34
N LEU A 495 5.68 44.57 -22.26
CA LEU A 495 6.45 45.79 -21.97
C LEU A 495 7.78 45.49 -21.26
N GLY A 496 8.00 44.25 -20.79
CA GLY A 496 9.22 43.87 -20.06
C GLY A 496 9.33 44.51 -18.68
N VAL A 497 8.22 44.76 -17.99
CA VAL A 497 8.16 45.45 -16.69
C VAL A 497 7.30 44.66 -15.68
N SER A 498 7.49 44.97 -14.39
CA SER A 498 6.63 44.43 -13.34
C SER A 498 5.18 44.91 -13.52
N GLY A 499 4.20 44.03 -13.38
CA GLY A 499 2.78 44.31 -13.57
C GLY A 499 2.23 45.48 -12.73
N SER A 500 2.88 45.78 -11.59
CA SER A 500 2.55 46.93 -10.71
C SER A 500 2.92 48.31 -11.28
N ASP A 501 3.83 48.33 -12.26
CA ASP A 501 4.42 49.57 -12.76
C ASP A 501 3.80 50.03 -14.10
N VAL A 502 2.91 49.19 -14.67
CA VAL A 502 2.20 49.49 -15.91
C VAL A 502 0.97 50.34 -15.63
N LYS A 503 0.85 51.47 -16.32
CA LYS A 503 -0.36 52.31 -16.30
C LYS A 503 -1.15 52.11 -17.58
N CYS A 504 -2.47 51.90 -17.44
CA CYS A 504 -3.39 51.79 -18.58
C CYS A 504 -4.14 53.10 -18.79
N TRP A 505 -4.23 53.53 -20.04
CA TRP A 505 -4.97 54.71 -20.49
C TRP A 505 -5.98 54.33 -21.56
N ALA A 506 -7.09 54.99 -21.60
CA ALA A 506 -8.08 54.82 -22.66
C ALA A 506 -8.50 56.16 -23.26
N ALA A 507 -8.75 56.17 -24.55
CA ALA A 507 -9.39 57.31 -25.23
C ALA A 507 -10.29 56.79 -26.37
N THR A 508 -11.33 57.57 -26.69
CA THR A 508 -12.23 57.26 -27.81
C THR A 508 -11.80 58.05 -29.03
N GLU A 509 -11.31 57.37 -30.07
CA GLU A 509 -10.96 57.94 -31.35
C GLU A 509 -11.84 57.32 -32.45
N ASN A 510 -12.48 58.15 -33.26
CA ASN A 510 -13.34 57.72 -34.36
C ASN A 510 -14.40 56.65 -34.03
N GLY A 511 -14.95 56.68 -32.78
CA GLY A 511 -15.99 55.76 -32.32
C GLY A 511 -15.43 54.40 -31.83
N ALA A 512 -14.15 54.25 -31.75
CA ALA A 512 -13.48 53.08 -31.15
C ALA A 512 -12.72 53.48 -29.90
N VAL A 513 -12.78 52.65 -28.85
CA VAL A 513 -11.95 52.85 -27.64
C VAL A 513 -10.58 52.23 -27.92
N ARG A 514 -9.55 53.08 -27.79
CA ARG A 514 -8.18 52.62 -27.83
C ARG A 514 -7.62 52.59 -26.42
N TYR A 515 -6.82 51.59 -26.12
CA TYR A 515 -6.13 51.44 -24.87
C TYR A 515 -4.63 51.61 -25.07
N TRP A 516 -3.96 52.34 -24.16
CA TRP A 516 -2.53 52.50 -24.12
C TRP A 516 -2.00 52.06 -22.77
N TRP A 517 -0.92 51.33 -22.77
CA TRP A 517 -0.19 50.95 -21.56
C TRP A 517 1.19 51.56 -21.57
N THR A 518 1.56 52.20 -20.51
CA THR A 518 2.86 52.84 -20.37
C THR A 518 3.68 52.18 -19.29
N SER A 519 4.96 51.85 -19.57
CA SER A 519 5.94 51.45 -18.57
C SER A 519 6.63 52.64 -17.91
N PRO A 520 7.30 52.47 -16.73
CA PRO A 520 8.13 53.51 -16.11
C PRO A 520 9.27 54.02 -17.02
N ASP A 521 9.76 53.13 -17.89
CA ASP A 521 10.85 53.45 -18.82
C ASP A 521 10.38 54.15 -20.10
N GLY A 522 9.08 54.49 -20.14
CA GLY A 522 8.53 55.33 -21.19
C GLY A 522 8.16 54.58 -22.49
N VAL A 523 7.90 53.30 -22.42
CA VAL A 523 7.37 52.51 -23.57
C VAL A 523 5.85 52.55 -23.57
N LEU A 524 5.28 52.81 -24.74
CA LEU A 524 3.84 52.85 -24.98
C LEU A 524 3.41 51.66 -25.81
N LEU A 525 2.47 50.89 -25.29
CA LEU A 525 1.77 49.80 -26.01
C LEU A 525 0.35 50.26 -26.35
N MET A 526 -0.07 50.11 -27.59
CA MET A 526 -1.40 50.50 -28.05
C MET A 526 -2.19 49.31 -28.57
N ASN A 527 -3.47 49.22 -28.19
CA ASN A 527 -4.40 48.24 -28.74
C ASN A 527 -5.57 48.94 -29.45
N SER A 528 -5.84 48.58 -30.67
CA SER A 528 -7.00 49.03 -31.43
C SER A 528 -8.13 47.97 -31.36
N ALA A 529 -8.78 47.78 -30.20
CA ALA A 529 -10.00 46.99 -30.12
C ALA A 529 -11.17 47.78 -30.72
N ALA A 530 -11.96 47.13 -31.58
CA ALA A 530 -13.19 47.70 -32.11
C ALA A 530 -14.17 48.02 -30.97
N ALA A 531 -14.84 49.19 -31.06
CA ALA A 531 -15.88 49.57 -30.09
C ALA A 531 -16.93 48.47 -29.98
N GLY A 532 -17.04 47.82 -28.85
CA GLY A 532 -18.04 46.79 -28.59
C GLY A 532 -17.59 45.68 -27.58
N THR A 533 -16.32 45.59 -27.29
CA THR A 533 -15.84 44.76 -26.17
C THR A 533 -15.54 45.64 -24.98
N ASP A 534 -16.56 45.92 -24.18
CA ASP A 534 -16.44 46.58 -22.88
C ASP A 534 -15.69 45.59 -21.94
N PRO A 535 -14.49 45.96 -21.44
CA PRO A 535 -13.80 45.11 -20.47
C PRO A 535 -14.41 45.19 -19.06
N GLU A 536 -15.48 45.97 -18.87
CA GLU A 536 -16.19 46.08 -17.58
C GLU A 536 -17.31 45.03 -17.36
N SER A 537 -17.25 43.83 -17.97
CA SER A 537 -18.06 42.76 -17.45
C SER A 537 -17.26 41.95 -16.44
N PRO A 538 -17.45 42.19 -15.13
CA PRO A 538 -16.79 41.35 -14.14
C PRO A 538 -17.40 39.96 -14.26
N ALA A 539 -16.65 39.02 -14.75
CA ALA A 539 -16.90 37.63 -14.43
C ALA A 539 -16.68 37.48 -12.92
N ASP A 540 -17.81 37.43 -12.22
CA ASP A 540 -17.84 36.94 -10.85
C ASP A 540 -17.11 35.62 -10.78
N SER A 541 -15.96 35.63 -10.15
CA SER A 541 -15.47 34.47 -9.45
C SER A 541 -14.36 34.85 -8.45
N ALA A 542 -14.81 34.81 -7.22
CA ALA A 542 -14.12 34.33 -6.05
C ALA A 542 -12.63 34.68 -5.90
N GLY A 543 -12.41 35.51 -4.91
CA GLY A 543 -11.11 35.78 -4.32
C GLY A 543 -10.40 34.51 -3.87
N GLY A 544 -9.12 34.56 -3.97
CA GLY A 544 -8.17 33.60 -3.43
C GLY A 544 -6.79 34.22 -3.55
N SER A 545 -6.35 34.67 -2.41
CA SER A 545 -5.06 35.26 -2.05
C SER A 545 -3.83 34.65 -2.73
N ASP A 546 -2.91 35.56 -2.93
CA ASP A 546 -1.48 35.41 -3.17
C ASP A 546 -0.79 34.26 -2.42
N ASP A 547 0.27 33.83 -3.06
CA ASP A 547 1.47 33.16 -2.57
C ASP A 547 1.61 31.66 -2.77
N GLU A 548 2.78 31.32 -3.35
CA GLU A 548 3.50 30.05 -3.33
C GLU A 548 3.20 29.03 -4.44
N HIS A 549 3.83 29.21 -5.57
CA HIS A 549 4.02 28.16 -6.58
C HIS A 549 5.08 27.09 -6.21
N GLY A 550 5.52 27.06 -4.93
CA GLY A 550 6.37 26.00 -4.38
C GLY A 550 5.60 24.86 -3.69
N GLY A 551 4.30 25.05 -3.42
CA GLY A 551 3.51 24.19 -2.54
C GLY A 551 2.75 23.03 -3.21
N ASP A 552 2.62 23.02 -4.53
CA ASP A 552 1.74 22.04 -5.19
C ASP A 552 2.31 20.61 -5.25
N ILE A 553 3.64 20.47 -5.15
CA ILE A 553 4.28 19.15 -5.13
C ILE A 553 4.25 18.55 -3.73
N GLU A 554 4.47 19.36 -2.67
CA GLU A 554 4.32 18.90 -1.29
C GLU A 554 2.86 18.52 -0.95
N ARG A 555 1.90 19.25 -1.50
CA ARG A 555 0.47 18.95 -1.36
C ARG A 555 0.07 17.64 -2.02
N LEU A 556 0.71 17.28 -3.13
CA LEU A 556 0.50 15.99 -3.79
C LEU A 556 1.02 14.82 -2.92
N PHE A 557 2.07 15.04 -2.13
CA PHE A 557 2.60 14.03 -1.21
C PHE A 557 1.78 13.90 0.08
N GLU A 558 1.18 14.97 0.57
CA GLU A 558 0.21 14.91 1.68
C GLU A 558 -1.12 14.24 1.27
N GLU A 559 -1.59 14.43 0.03
CA GLU A 559 -2.78 13.73 -0.49
C GLU A 559 -2.52 12.25 -0.79
N ILE A 560 -1.27 11.82 -1.03
CA ILE A 560 -0.90 10.42 -1.28
C ILE A 560 -0.76 9.62 0.02
N GLY A 561 -0.77 10.26 1.21
CA GLY A 561 -0.95 9.60 2.50
C GLY A 561 0.01 8.45 2.81
N LEU A 562 1.29 8.53 2.43
CA LEU A 562 2.31 7.55 2.83
C LEU A 562 2.91 7.95 4.18
N ASP A 563 2.19 7.63 5.26
CA ASP A 563 2.74 7.75 6.61
C ASP A 563 3.34 6.41 7.04
N ILE A 564 4.66 6.38 7.18
CA ILE A 564 5.42 5.22 7.71
C ILE A 564 4.87 4.78 9.08
N ARG A 565 4.21 5.66 9.83
CA ARG A 565 3.57 5.37 11.10
C ARG A 565 2.41 4.36 11.00
N ASP A 566 1.87 4.12 9.81
CA ASP A 566 0.85 3.07 9.62
C ASP A 566 1.43 1.66 9.75
N PHE A 567 2.72 1.45 9.44
CA PHE A 567 3.39 0.15 9.64
C PHE A 567 3.82 -0.10 11.09
N GLU A 568 4.20 0.93 11.84
CA GLU A 568 4.43 0.80 13.29
C GLU A 568 3.14 0.47 14.04
N SER A 569 1.97 0.90 13.53
CA SER A 569 0.65 0.55 14.07
C SER A 569 0.28 -0.92 13.84
N LEU A 570 0.94 -1.61 12.92
CA LEU A 570 0.78 -3.05 12.66
C LEU A 570 1.41 -3.94 13.76
N GLY A 571 2.09 -3.34 14.77
CA GLY A 571 2.51 -4.04 15.98
C GLY A 571 3.77 -4.90 15.82
N PHE A 572 4.56 -4.68 14.78
CA PHE A 572 5.87 -5.32 14.63
C PHE A 572 6.92 -4.58 15.47
N LYS A 573 6.98 -4.87 16.76
CA LYS A 573 8.15 -4.53 17.57
C LYS A 573 9.18 -5.63 17.37
N GLY A 574 10.34 -5.26 16.86
CA GLY A 574 11.56 -6.05 16.99
C GLY A 574 11.74 -6.39 18.48
N GLY A 575 11.86 -7.68 18.78
CA GLY A 575 12.05 -8.13 20.14
C GLY A 575 13.33 -7.52 20.72
N ASP A 576 13.17 -6.59 21.64
CA ASP A 576 14.20 -6.28 22.59
C ASP A 576 14.12 -7.32 23.71
N ASP A 577 15.25 -7.98 23.92
CA ASP A 577 15.52 -8.86 25.04
C ASP A 577 15.22 -8.15 26.34
N GLU A 578 14.22 -8.63 27.11
CA GLU A 578 14.31 -8.60 28.57
C GLU A 578 13.45 -9.73 29.19
N ALA A 579 14.20 -10.63 29.89
CA ALA A 579 13.89 -11.56 31.00
C ALA A 579 12.67 -12.51 30.89
#